data_9e2eee3eec4d5c97c502d7f2af493ff2
#
_entry.id   9e2eee3eec4d5c97c502d7f2af493ff2
#
_cell.length_a   1.000
_cell.length_b   1.000
_cell.length_c   1.000
_cell.angle_alpha   90.00
_cell.angle_beta   90.00
_cell.angle_gamma   90.00
#
_symmetry.space_group_name_H-M   'P 1'
#
loop_
_entity.id
_entity.type
_entity.pdbx_description
1 polymer ?
#
loop_
_entity_poly.entity_id
_entity_poly.type
_entity_poly.pdbx_seq_one_letter_code
_entity_poly.pdbx_strand_id
1 'polypeptide(L)'
;YKTNEVYLRAAIESILSQTFTDFEFLILDDCPDESREKIIASYSDERIKYTKNSCNLGISASRNKLIDMAQGEYLAVFDHDDISLPERFAKEVAYLDANPQCGVVSCAFKKLIENTVNVNPENNEQITRKMFISCALLHPAAMIRKSVLDNLNLRYEEKFSPAEDYALWCRMIDKTEFHNLPEVLFYYRDHAQNTTHNQLQKMQDRTCFIQAFARINNAALWKGIEQQIRYVTYIKVFGIPMFKIVSCGQYSKCYLFDRITIYYSKTKVII
;
A
#
# COMPACT_ATOMS: atom_id res chain seq x y z
N TYR A 1 10.42 -14.72 0.50
CA TYR A 1 10.62 -15.77 -0.52
C TYR A 1 11.74 -15.37 -1.48
N LYS A 2 12.78 -16.21 -1.67
CA LYS A 2 13.94 -16.03 -2.57
C LYS A 2 14.67 -14.67 -2.43
N THR A 3 14.82 -14.21 -1.23
CA THR A 3 15.38 -12.89 -0.91
C THR A 3 16.89 -12.82 -1.19
N ASN A 4 17.34 -11.71 -1.78
CA ASN A 4 18.77 -11.40 -1.88
C ASN A 4 19.35 -11.18 -0.47
N GLU A 5 20.50 -11.83 -0.16
CA GLU A 5 21.11 -11.76 1.18
C GLU A 5 21.48 -10.33 1.59
N VAL A 6 22.05 -9.55 0.67
CA VAL A 6 22.45 -8.16 0.96
C VAL A 6 21.24 -7.31 1.32
N TYR A 7 20.13 -7.49 0.62
CA TYR A 7 18.90 -6.75 0.91
C TYR A 7 18.28 -7.20 2.23
N LEU A 8 18.26 -8.50 2.49
CA LEU A 8 17.75 -9.04 3.75
C LEU A 8 18.53 -8.54 4.96
N ARG A 9 19.87 -8.52 4.87
CA ARG A 9 20.70 -7.98 5.96
C ARG A 9 20.43 -6.50 6.20
N ALA A 10 20.41 -5.69 5.15
CA ALA A 10 20.10 -4.27 5.26
C ALA A 10 18.69 -4.03 5.85
N ALA A 11 17.71 -4.84 5.46
CA ALA A 11 16.36 -4.80 6.00
C ALA A 11 16.35 -5.12 7.51
N ILE A 12 16.97 -6.24 7.93
CA ILE A 12 17.05 -6.63 9.36
C ILE A 12 17.75 -5.55 10.17
N GLU A 13 18.89 -5.07 9.74
CA GLU A 13 19.67 -4.03 10.43
C GLU A 13 18.89 -2.73 10.57
N SER A 14 18.10 -2.36 9.56
CA SER A 14 17.26 -1.17 9.62
C SER A 14 16.14 -1.27 10.66
N ILE A 15 15.60 -2.45 10.89
CA ILE A 15 14.59 -2.69 11.93
C ILE A 15 15.25 -2.74 13.31
N LEU A 16 16.37 -3.42 13.45
CA LEU A 16 17.05 -3.51 14.75
C LEU A 16 17.58 -2.16 15.24
N SER A 17 17.84 -1.21 14.31
CA SER A 17 18.29 0.15 14.62
C SER A 17 17.17 1.16 14.90
N GLN A 18 15.91 0.73 15.01
CA GLN A 18 14.81 1.62 15.34
C GLN A 18 15.00 2.25 16.74
N THR A 19 14.68 3.56 16.85
CA THR A 19 14.75 4.30 18.13
C THR A 19 13.68 3.86 19.13
N PHE A 20 12.54 3.39 18.64
CA PHE A 20 11.53 2.69 19.43
C PHE A 20 12.00 1.25 19.61
N THR A 21 12.21 0.80 20.84
CA THR A 21 12.85 -0.49 21.15
C THR A 21 11.89 -1.57 21.65
N ASP A 22 10.71 -1.21 22.11
CA ASP A 22 9.70 -2.12 22.63
C ASP A 22 8.87 -2.76 21.48
N PHE A 23 9.49 -3.72 20.80
CA PHE A 23 8.82 -4.47 19.71
C PHE A 23 9.34 -5.89 19.61
N GLU A 24 8.53 -6.77 19.05
CA GLU A 24 8.93 -8.08 18.56
C GLU A 24 9.13 -8.03 17.03
N PHE A 25 10.17 -8.67 16.54
CA PHE A 25 10.46 -8.74 15.12
C PHE A 25 10.13 -10.14 14.57
N LEU A 26 8.92 -10.30 14.05
CA LEU A 26 8.45 -11.55 13.48
C LEU A 26 8.96 -11.70 12.06
N ILE A 27 9.76 -12.73 11.81
CA ILE A 27 10.28 -13.08 10.49
C ILE A 27 9.73 -14.43 10.08
N LEU A 28 8.98 -14.47 8.97
CA LEU A 28 8.46 -15.69 8.41
C LEU A 28 9.11 -16.00 7.05
N ASP A 29 9.76 -17.15 6.98
CA ASP A 29 10.38 -17.66 5.76
C ASP A 29 9.41 -18.61 5.03
N ASP A 30 8.93 -18.17 3.87
CA ASP A 30 8.02 -18.92 3.01
C ASP A 30 8.75 -19.64 1.87
N CYS A 31 10.07 -19.87 2.02
CA CYS A 31 10.91 -20.54 1.04
C CYS A 31 11.64 -21.76 1.65
N PRO A 32 10.95 -22.91 1.84
CA PRO A 32 11.55 -24.07 2.52
C PRO A 32 12.79 -24.61 1.81
N ASP A 33 12.85 -24.52 0.48
CA ASP A 33 13.95 -25.08 -0.33
C ASP A 33 15.23 -24.21 -0.30
N GLU A 34 15.07 -22.91 -0.12
CA GLU A 34 16.18 -21.93 -0.07
C GLU A 34 16.10 -21.08 1.20
N SER A 35 16.01 -21.71 2.36
CA SER A 35 15.83 -21.02 3.64
C SER A 35 16.94 -20.02 3.94
N ARG A 36 16.54 -18.86 4.49
CA ARG A 36 17.43 -17.80 4.99
C ARG A 36 17.75 -17.92 6.48
N GLU A 37 17.40 -19.04 7.09
CA GLU A 37 17.58 -19.33 8.52
C GLU A 37 18.98 -19.02 9.02
N LYS A 38 20.04 -19.42 8.28
CA LYS A 38 21.43 -19.15 8.66
C LYS A 38 21.76 -17.66 8.71
N ILE A 39 21.16 -16.86 7.85
CA ILE A 39 21.35 -15.41 7.86
C ILE A 39 20.70 -14.82 9.10
N ILE A 40 19.48 -15.21 9.39
CA ILE A 40 18.71 -14.70 10.52
C ILE A 40 19.37 -15.14 11.85
N ALA A 41 19.80 -16.40 11.94
CA ALA A 41 20.51 -16.94 13.11
C ALA A 41 21.88 -16.28 13.37
N SER A 42 22.43 -15.52 12.42
CA SER A 42 23.66 -14.76 12.64
C SER A 42 23.45 -13.48 13.47
N TYR A 43 22.20 -13.08 13.73
CA TYR A 43 21.85 -11.96 14.59
C TYR A 43 21.50 -12.46 15.99
N SER A 44 22.19 -11.91 17.01
CA SER A 44 21.96 -12.26 18.42
C SER A 44 21.06 -11.22 19.09
N ASP A 45 19.84 -11.02 18.56
CA ASP A 45 18.88 -10.07 19.11
C ASP A 45 17.61 -10.79 19.54
N GLU A 46 17.23 -10.67 20.81
CA GLU A 46 16.09 -11.39 21.42
C GLU A 46 14.72 -10.96 20.88
N ARG A 47 14.65 -9.82 20.22
CA ARG A 47 13.42 -9.35 19.55
C ARG A 47 13.08 -10.17 18.32
N ILE A 48 14.06 -10.83 17.71
CA ILE A 48 13.87 -11.64 16.50
C ILE A 48 13.16 -12.95 16.86
N LYS A 49 11.99 -13.17 16.24
CA LYS A 49 11.24 -14.42 16.31
C LYS A 49 11.08 -15.00 14.90
N TYR A 50 11.92 -15.97 14.58
CA TYR A 50 11.94 -16.61 13.27
C TYR A 50 11.01 -17.80 13.20
N THR A 51 10.26 -17.92 12.12
CA THR A 51 9.41 -19.06 11.77
C THR A 51 9.58 -19.40 10.29
N LYS A 52 9.53 -20.69 9.97
CA LYS A 52 9.57 -21.20 8.59
C LYS A 52 8.30 -21.99 8.26
N ASN A 53 7.76 -21.76 7.07
CA ASN A 53 6.68 -22.60 6.55
C ASN A 53 7.24 -23.92 6.00
N SER A 54 6.46 -24.98 6.10
CA SER A 54 6.82 -26.29 5.54
C SER A 54 6.69 -26.35 4.00
N CYS A 55 5.92 -25.45 3.43
CA CYS A 55 5.76 -25.26 1.98
C CYS A 55 5.49 -23.77 1.70
N ASN A 56 5.60 -23.38 0.44
CA ASN A 56 5.22 -22.02 0.03
C ASN A 56 3.70 -21.84 0.16
N LEU A 57 3.28 -20.97 1.07
CA LEU A 57 1.87 -20.64 1.32
C LEU A 57 1.38 -19.40 0.55
N GLY A 58 2.32 -18.63 -0.03
CA GLY A 58 2.04 -17.36 -0.67
C GLY A 58 1.94 -16.19 0.30
N ILE A 59 1.96 -14.98 -0.26
CA ILE A 59 2.13 -13.73 0.49
C ILE A 59 0.96 -13.45 1.45
N SER A 60 -0.29 -13.66 1.02
CA SER A 60 -1.49 -13.41 1.83
C SER A 60 -1.55 -14.33 3.05
N ALA A 61 -1.35 -15.63 2.86
CA ALA A 61 -1.38 -16.60 3.93
C ALA A 61 -0.22 -16.40 4.93
N SER A 62 0.98 -16.09 4.43
CA SER A 62 2.15 -15.83 5.24
C SER A 62 1.99 -14.56 6.09
N ARG A 63 1.45 -13.48 5.52
CA ARG A 63 1.13 -12.25 6.27
C ARG A 63 0.04 -12.48 7.31
N ASN A 64 -1.01 -13.25 6.99
CA ASN A 64 -2.05 -13.59 7.96
C ASN A 64 -1.49 -14.38 9.14
N LYS A 65 -0.61 -15.35 8.88
CA LYS A 65 0.07 -16.10 9.95
C LYS A 65 0.89 -15.19 10.85
N LEU A 66 1.59 -14.19 10.29
CA LEU A 66 2.31 -13.19 11.10
C LEU A 66 1.36 -12.33 11.94
N ILE A 67 0.21 -11.90 11.39
CA ILE A 67 -0.83 -11.17 12.15
C ILE A 67 -1.33 -12.00 13.34
N ASP A 68 -1.59 -13.30 13.12
CA ASP A 68 -2.11 -14.20 14.15
C ASP A 68 -1.06 -14.51 15.24
N MET A 69 0.24 -14.46 14.90
CA MET A 69 1.35 -14.63 15.85
C MET A 69 1.64 -13.36 16.65
N ALA A 70 1.32 -12.19 16.10
CA ALA A 70 1.68 -10.91 16.67
C ALA A 70 0.98 -10.63 18.01
N GLN A 71 1.76 -10.20 19.00
CA GLN A 71 1.29 -9.86 20.34
C GLN A 71 1.21 -8.35 20.58
N GLY A 72 1.88 -7.55 19.74
CA GLY A 72 1.89 -6.09 19.84
C GLY A 72 0.54 -5.44 19.55
N GLU A 73 0.33 -4.26 20.09
CA GLU A 73 -0.85 -3.42 19.82
C GLU A 73 -0.86 -2.92 18.37
N TYR A 74 0.32 -2.65 17.83
CA TYR A 74 0.53 -2.17 16.47
C TYR A 74 1.29 -3.20 15.64
N LEU A 75 0.95 -3.27 14.36
CA LEU A 75 1.60 -4.13 13.37
C LEU A 75 2.35 -3.24 12.38
N ALA A 76 3.66 -3.13 12.53
CA ALA A 76 4.52 -2.47 11.55
C ALA A 76 4.78 -3.41 10.37
N VAL A 77 4.21 -3.12 9.22
CA VAL A 77 4.46 -3.91 8.01
C VAL A 77 5.83 -3.57 7.45
N PHE A 78 6.53 -4.60 6.96
CA PHE A 78 7.85 -4.42 6.40
C PHE A 78 8.18 -5.51 5.36
N ASP A 79 8.73 -5.12 4.23
CA ASP A 79 9.18 -6.04 3.19
C ASP A 79 10.70 -6.27 3.30
N HIS A 80 11.15 -7.44 2.91
CA HIS A 80 12.50 -7.97 3.16
C HIS A 80 13.62 -7.32 2.34
N ASP A 81 13.32 -6.39 1.48
CA ASP A 81 14.23 -5.72 0.54
C ASP A 81 14.27 -4.20 0.69
N ASP A 82 13.49 -3.64 1.61
CA ASP A 82 13.39 -2.22 1.88
C ASP A 82 14.25 -1.78 3.09
N ILE A 83 14.23 -0.49 3.41
CA ILE A 83 14.95 0.10 4.56
C ILE A 83 14.00 1.00 5.34
N SER A 84 13.85 0.71 6.63
CA SER A 84 13.13 1.56 7.59
C SER A 84 14.08 2.56 8.23
N LEU A 85 13.77 3.86 8.19
CA LEU A 85 14.60 4.85 8.87
C LEU A 85 14.42 4.76 10.40
N PRO A 86 15.43 5.12 11.21
CA PRO A 86 15.46 4.83 12.64
C PRO A 86 14.28 5.38 13.46
N GLU A 87 13.71 6.50 13.05
CA GLU A 87 12.61 7.15 13.78
C GLU A 87 11.20 6.69 13.35
N ARG A 88 11.08 5.81 12.33
CA ARG A 88 9.77 5.43 11.77
C ARG A 88 8.83 4.91 12.84
N PHE A 89 9.24 3.87 13.59
CA PHE A 89 8.36 3.26 14.59
C PHE A 89 7.96 4.24 15.69
N ALA A 90 8.92 5.02 16.21
CA ALA A 90 8.63 6.01 17.24
C ALA A 90 7.59 7.04 16.80
N LYS A 91 7.69 7.54 15.56
CA LYS A 91 6.76 8.54 15.03
C LYS A 91 5.38 7.96 14.69
N GLU A 92 5.35 6.76 14.12
CA GLU A 92 4.09 6.07 13.79
C GLU A 92 3.32 5.68 15.05
N VAL A 93 3.99 5.14 16.08
CA VAL A 93 3.40 4.84 17.39
C VAL A 93 2.87 6.12 18.04
N ALA A 94 3.69 7.17 18.14
CA ALA A 94 3.28 8.43 18.75
C ALA A 94 2.05 9.05 18.04
N TYR A 95 1.97 8.92 16.72
CA TYR A 95 0.80 9.36 15.97
C TYR A 95 -0.45 8.54 16.31
N LEU A 96 -0.33 7.20 16.30
CA LEU A 96 -1.46 6.33 16.61
C LEU A 96 -1.94 6.50 18.07
N ASP A 97 -1.03 6.66 19.02
CA ASP A 97 -1.37 6.92 20.42
C ASP A 97 -2.15 8.22 20.60
N ALA A 98 -1.74 9.27 19.90
CA ALA A 98 -2.42 10.57 19.93
C ALA A 98 -3.75 10.59 19.17
N ASN A 99 -4.01 9.62 18.27
CA ASN A 99 -5.17 9.57 17.39
C ASN A 99 -5.87 8.20 17.45
N PRO A 100 -6.66 7.90 18.48
CA PRO A 100 -7.31 6.59 18.67
C PRO A 100 -8.24 6.18 17.54
N GLN A 101 -8.81 7.12 16.79
CA GLN A 101 -9.65 6.88 15.61
C GLN A 101 -8.87 6.43 14.38
N CYS A 102 -7.55 6.69 14.36
CA CYS A 102 -6.67 6.27 13.27
C CYS A 102 -6.28 4.80 13.44
N GLY A 103 -6.63 3.98 12.45
CA GLY A 103 -6.29 2.56 12.43
C GLY A 103 -5.07 2.22 11.60
N VAL A 104 -4.68 3.12 10.69
CA VAL A 104 -3.51 2.90 9.82
C VAL A 104 -2.77 4.21 9.61
N VAL A 105 -1.50 4.21 9.93
CA VAL A 105 -0.56 5.27 9.56
C VAL A 105 0.50 4.72 8.61
N SER A 106 0.96 5.53 7.67
CA SER A 106 2.11 5.27 6.82
C SER A 106 2.95 6.55 6.72
N CYS A 107 3.93 6.61 5.85
CA CYS A 107 4.80 7.78 5.73
C CYS A 107 5.19 8.08 4.28
N ALA A 108 5.78 9.24 4.06
CA ALA A 108 6.47 9.51 2.81
C ALA A 108 7.69 8.59 2.68
N PHE A 109 8.06 8.29 1.44
CA PHE A 109 9.16 7.38 1.16
C PHE A 109 10.04 7.86 0.01
N LYS A 110 11.26 7.35 -0.01
CA LYS A 110 12.21 7.61 -1.08
C LYS A 110 12.49 6.33 -1.84
N LYS A 111 12.35 6.35 -3.17
CA LYS A 111 12.81 5.27 -4.03
C LYS A 111 14.32 5.32 -4.15
N LEU A 112 15.01 4.24 -3.78
CA LEU A 112 16.47 4.19 -3.71
C LEU A 112 17.13 4.31 -5.07
N ILE A 113 16.62 3.60 -6.10
CA ILE A 113 17.23 3.57 -7.43
C ILE A 113 16.97 4.87 -8.19
N GLU A 114 15.72 5.33 -8.22
CA GLU A 114 15.32 6.56 -8.91
C GLU A 114 15.73 7.82 -8.14
N ASN A 115 16.09 7.69 -6.87
CA ASN A 115 16.41 8.79 -5.96
C ASN A 115 15.27 9.83 -5.82
N THR A 116 14.02 9.39 -5.98
CA THR A 116 12.84 10.24 -5.95
C THR A 116 12.10 10.12 -4.62
N VAL A 117 11.60 11.26 -4.10
CA VAL A 117 10.74 11.29 -2.92
C VAL A 117 9.29 11.24 -3.36
N ASN A 118 8.52 10.37 -2.71
CA ASN A 118 7.10 10.18 -2.94
C ASN A 118 6.33 10.52 -1.68
N VAL A 119 5.38 11.44 -1.81
CA VAL A 119 4.49 11.88 -0.74
C VAL A 119 3.05 11.53 -1.14
N ASN A 120 2.39 10.74 -0.34
CA ASN A 120 0.97 10.46 -0.48
C ASN A 120 0.12 11.54 0.23
N PRO A 121 -1.17 11.65 -0.05
CA PRO A 121 -2.06 12.52 0.71
C PRO A 121 -1.96 12.24 2.21
N GLU A 122 -1.96 13.30 3.02
CA GLU A 122 -1.70 13.22 4.45
C GLU A 122 -2.95 12.83 5.25
N ASN A 123 -4.07 13.51 5.03
CA ASN A 123 -5.24 13.36 5.87
C ASN A 123 -6.25 12.32 5.36
N ASN A 124 -7.08 11.82 6.26
CA ASN A 124 -8.06 10.76 6.01
C ASN A 124 -8.98 11.05 4.81
N GLU A 125 -9.49 12.28 4.67
CA GLU A 125 -10.40 12.62 3.58
C GLU A 125 -9.72 12.47 2.21
N GLN A 126 -8.52 12.99 2.06
CA GLN A 126 -7.75 12.91 0.82
C GLN A 126 -7.30 11.48 0.52
N ILE A 127 -6.87 10.73 1.55
CA ILE A 127 -6.50 9.32 1.42
C ILE A 127 -7.70 8.53 0.95
N THR A 128 -8.85 8.66 1.61
CA THR A 128 -10.09 7.97 1.25
C THR A 128 -10.52 8.27 -0.19
N ARG A 129 -10.46 9.54 -0.61
CA ARG A 129 -10.73 9.93 -2.01
C ARG A 129 -9.79 9.21 -2.98
N LYS A 130 -8.51 9.19 -2.68
CA LYS A 130 -7.51 8.54 -3.54
C LYS A 130 -7.72 7.03 -3.57
N MET A 131 -8.13 6.39 -2.47
CA MET A 131 -8.39 4.95 -2.40
C MET A 131 -9.46 4.46 -3.38
N PHE A 132 -10.39 5.30 -3.84
CA PHE A 132 -11.35 4.91 -4.89
C PHE A 132 -10.74 4.89 -6.31
N ILE A 133 -9.50 5.38 -6.47
CA ILE A 133 -8.84 5.53 -7.77
C ILE A 133 -7.50 4.79 -7.83
N SER A 134 -6.77 4.80 -6.73
CA SER A 134 -5.46 4.14 -6.60
C SER A 134 -5.11 3.94 -5.14
N CYS A 135 -4.15 3.05 -4.84
CA CYS A 135 -3.64 2.90 -3.49
C CYS A 135 -3.01 4.21 -3.00
N ALA A 136 -3.35 4.63 -1.78
CA ALA A 136 -2.92 5.89 -1.18
C ALA A 136 -1.94 5.69 -0.01
N LEU A 137 -1.61 4.45 0.32
CA LEU A 137 -0.67 4.08 1.38
C LEU A 137 0.45 3.22 0.79
N LEU A 138 1.68 3.43 1.21
CA LEU A 138 2.76 2.49 0.91
C LEU A 138 2.66 1.35 1.94
N HIS A 139 2.32 0.15 1.47
CA HIS A 139 2.07 -0.99 2.34
C HIS A 139 3.27 -1.37 3.23
N PRO A 140 4.51 -1.54 2.72
CA PRO A 140 5.64 -1.92 3.57
C PRO A 140 6.10 -0.82 4.55
N ALA A 141 5.54 0.38 4.44
CA ALA A 141 5.77 1.46 5.38
C ALA A 141 4.56 1.73 6.31
N ALA A 142 3.55 0.86 6.29
CA ALA A 142 2.36 1.08 7.10
C ALA A 142 2.49 0.46 8.50
N MET A 143 1.93 1.17 9.49
CA MET A 143 1.66 0.63 10.82
C MET A 143 0.15 0.57 11.04
N ILE A 144 -0.34 -0.58 11.49
CA ILE A 144 -1.77 -0.90 11.62
C ILE A 144 -2.08 -1.14 13.09
N ARG A 145 -3.14 -0.53 13.60
CA ARG A 145 -3.71 -0.89 14.92
C ARG A 145 -4.33 -2.28 14.82
N LYS A 146 -3.75 -3.27 15.51
CA LYS A 146 -4.16 -4.68 15.43
C LYS A 146 -5.64 -4.87 15.75
N SER A 147 -6.15 -4.16 16.74
CA SER A 147 -7.57 -4.23 17.13
C SER A 147 -8.54 -3.87 16.00
N VAL A 148 -8.15 -3.03 15.04
CA VAL A 148 -9.00 -2.72 13.88
C VAL A 148 -9.15 -3.94 12.98
N LEU A 149 -8.07 -4.68 12.72
CA LEU A 149 -8.14 -5.93 11.94
C LEU A 149 -8.99 -6.99 12.65
N ASP A 150 -8.80 -7.13 13.95
CA ASP A 150 -9.48 -8.15 14.73
C ASP A 150 -10.98 -7.83 14.89
N ASN A 151 -11.34 -6.59 15.24
CA ASN A 151 -12.74 -6.16 15.40
C ASN A 151 -13.53 -6.23 14.09
N LEU A 152 -12.89 -5.95 12.96
CA LEU A 152 -13.52 -6.02 11.64
C LEU A 152 -13.38 -7.40 10.98
N ASN A 153 -12.72 -8.35 11.66
CA ASN A 153 -12.39 -9.67 11.13
C ASN A 153 -11.73 -9.59 9.75
N LEU A 154 -10.73 -8.71 9.62
CA LEU A 154 -10.03 -8.46 8.37
C LEU A 154 -8.71 -9.23 8.31
N ARG A 155 -8.48 -9.86 7.18
CA ARG A 155 -7.24 -10.54 6.82
C ARG A 155 -6.95 -10.31 5.34
N TYR A 156 -5.70 -10.53 4.92
CA TYR A 156 -5.36 -10.54 3.50
C TYR A 156 -6.07 -11.69 2.80
N GLU A 157 -6.58 -11.46 1.59
CA GLU A 157 -7.29 -12.47 0.82
C GLU A 157 -6.55 -12.77 -0.48
N GLU A 158 -6.18 -14.03 -0.68
CA GLU A 158 -5.41 -14.51 -1.83
C GLU A 158 -6.06 -14.18 -3.18
N LYS A 159 -7.39 -14.17 -3.23
CA LYS A 159 -8.13 -13.82 -4.45
C LYS A 159 -7.81 -12.42 -5.01
N PHE A 160 -7.27 -11.51 -4.19
CA PHE A 160 -6.87 -10.16 -4.59
C PHE A 160 -5.37 -10.07 -4.95
N SER A 161 -4.57 -11.10 -4.66
CA SER A 161 -3.14 -11.08 -4.98
C SER A 161 -2.90 -10.89 -6.49
N PRO A 162 -1.98 -10.00 -6.85
CA PRO A 162 -0.94 -9.33 -6.07
C PRO A 162 -1.27 -7.90 -5.57
N ALA A 163 -2.53 -7.54 -5.39
CA ALA A 163 -2.98 -6.26 -4.83
C ALA A 163 -3.79 -6.46 -3.52
N GLU A 164 -3.43 -7.49 -2.74
CA GLU A 164 -4.10 -7.88 -1.50
C GLU A 164 -4.06 -6.79 -0.42
N ASP A 165 -2.99 -5.99 -0.43
CA ASP A 165 -2.80 -4.83 0.43
C ASP A 165 -3.83 -3.72 0.11
N TYR A 166 -3.96 -3.36 -1.15
CA TYR A 166 -4.93 -2.37 -1.59
C TYR A 166 -6.37 -2.82 -1.29
N ALA A 167 -6.67 -4.12 -1.46
CA ALA A 167 -7.97 -4.67 -1.10
C ALA A 167 -8.24 -4.59 0.42
N LEU A 168 -7.22 -4.81 1.25
CA LEU A 168 -7.34 -4.68 2.70
C LEU A 168 -7.69 -3.23 3.07
N TRP A 169 -6.95 -2.25 2.53
CA TRP A 169 -7.23 -0.82 2.77
C TRP A 169 -8.64 -0.42 2.32
N CYS A 170 -9.06 -0.84 1.14
CA CYS A 170 -10.41 -0.55 0.64
C CYS A 170 -11.53 -1.12 1.51
N ARG A 171 -11.30 -2.22 2.22
CA ARG A 171 -12.26 -2.82 3.16
C ARG A 171 -12.33 -2.08 4.50
N MET A 172 -11.32 -1.24 4.78
CA MET A 172 -11.25 -0.41 5.99
C MET A 172 -11.83 1.00 5.77
N ILE A 173 -12.14 1.41 4.53
CA ILE A 173 -12.80 2.69 4.24
C ILE A 173 -14.09 2.80 5.07
N ASP A 174 -14.31 3.98 5.68
CA ASP A 174 -15.47 4.26 6.55
C ASP A 174 -15.53 3.42 7.85
N LYS A 175 -14.49 2.67 8.16
CA LYS A 175 -14.41 1.87 9.39
C LYS A 175 -13.35 2.39 10.36
N THR A 176 -12.33 3.04 9.84
CA THR A 176 -11.25 3.69 10.59
C THR A 176 -10.67 4.82 9.78
N GLU A 177 -9.88 5.68 10.42
CA GLU A 177 -9.15 6.73 9.74
C GLU A 177 -7.77 6.26 9.29
N PHE A 178 -7.26 6.93 8.24
CA PHE A 178 -5.93 6.73 7.67
C PHE A 178 -5.13 8.02 7.77
N HIS A 179 -3.80 7.88 7.89
CA HIS A 179 -2.88 9.00 7.84
C HIS A 179 -1.57 8.65 7.13
N ASN A 180 -0.95 9.62 6.48
CA ASN A 180 0.43 9.50 6.00
C ASN A 180 1.27 10.62 6.62
N LEU A 181 2.28 10.27 7.40
CA LEU A 181 3.28 11.22 7.87
C LEU A 181 4.00 11.83 6.66
N PRO A 182 4.14 13.18 6.61
CA PRO A 182 4.78 13.85 5.47
C PRO A 182 6.30 13.65 5.42
N GLU A 183 6.88 13.14 6.49
CA GLU A 183 8.30 12.88 6.60
C GLU A 183 8.71 11.62 5.86
N VAL A 184 9.89 11.66 5.22
CA VAL A 184 10.51 10.47 4.61
C VAL A 184 11.08 9.60 5.74
N LEU A 185 10.39 8.52 6.06
CA LEU A 185 10.79 7.55 7.10
C LEU A 185 11.06 6.15 6.54
N PHE A 186 11.01 6.01 5.22
CA PHE A 186 11.13 4.74 4.54
C PHE A 186 11.87 4.87 3.20
N TYR A 187 12.74 3.91 2.90
CA TYR A 187 13.39 3.78 1.61
C TYR A 187 12.90 2.52 0.90
N TYR A 188 12.20 2.74 -0.20
CA TYR A 188 11.65 1.69 -1.06
C TYR A 188 12.67 1.28 -2.12
N ARG A 189 12.92 -0.02 -2.23
CA ARG A 189 13.84 -0.56 -3.22
C ARG A 189 13.06 -1.06 -4.45
N ASP A 190 13.02 -0.22 -5.47
CA ASP A 190 12.39 -0.56 -6.74
C ASP A 190 13.40 -1.32 -7.63
N HIS A 191 13.17 -2.61 -7.87
CA HIS A 191 14.01 -3.45 -8.70
C HIS A 191 13.19 -4.39 -9.59
N ALA A 192 13.80 -4.93 -10.66
CA ALA A 192 13.10 -5.73 -11.67
C ALA A 192 12.39 -6.99 -11.13
N GLN A 193 12.75 -7.46 -9.93
CA GLN A 193 12.16 -8.64 -9.31
C GLN A 193 10.94 -8.31 -8.42
N ASN A 194 10.59 -7.04 -8.25
CA ASN A 194 9.41 -6.67 -7.49
C ASN A 194 8.14 -7.25 -8.12
N THR A 195 7.21 -7.69 -7.29
CA THR A 195 5.93 -8.27 -7.72
C THR A 195 5.17 -7.35 -8.67
N THR A 196 5.23 -6.04 -8.43
CA THR A 196 4.60 -5.01 -9.28
C THR A 196 5.08 -5.08 -10.73
N HIS A 197 6.38 -5.33 -10.96
CA HIS A 197 6.92 -5.45 -12.32
C HIS A 197 6.61 -6.80 -12.94
N ASN A 198 6.79 -7.88 -12.17
CA ASN A 198 6.66 -9.25 -12.67
C ASN A 198 5.19 -9.66 -12.94
N GLN A 199 4.23 -9.03 -12.30
CA GLN A 199 2.81 -9.36 -12.42
C GLN A 199 1.94 -8.14 -12.80
N LEU A 200 2.48 -7.23 -13.60
CA LEU A 200 1.84 -5.94 -13.91
C LEU A 200 0.41 -6.08 -14.42
N GLN A 201 0.15 -6.96 -15.39
CA GLN A 201 -1.20 -7.16 -15.95
C GLN A 201 -2.17 -7.66 -14.89
N LYS A 202 -1.78 -8.69 -14.14
CA LYS A 202 -2.60 -9.24 -13.05
C LYS A 202 -2.86 -8.19 -11.97
N MET A 203 -1.86 -7.36 -11.63
CA MET A 203 -1.97 -6.25 -10.69
C MET A 203 -3.01 -5.23 -11.19
N GLN A 204 -2.97 -4.84 -12.46
CA GLN A 204 -3.92 -3.90 -13.05
C GLN A 204 -5.35 -4.44 -13.02
N ASP A 205 -5.55 -5.70 -13.42
CA ASP A 205 -6.87 -6.34 -13.40
C ASP A 205 -7.45 -6.40 -11.99
N ARG A 206 -6.64 -6.79 -11.00
CA ARG A 206 -7.05 -6.81 -9.59
C ARG A 206 -7.34 -5.41 -9.07
N THR A 207 -6.52 -4.44 -9.40
CA THR A 207 -6.73 -3.03 -9.03
C THR A 207 -8.07 -2.51 -9.54
N CYS A 208 -8.41 -2.75 -10.82
CA CYS A 208 -9.71 -2.36 -11.39
C CYS A 208 -10.87 -3.02 -10.63
N PHE A 209 -10.77 -4.31 -10.33
CA PHE A 209 -11.78 -5.02 -9.56
C PHE A 209 -11.95 -4.45 -8.15
N ILE A 210 -10.83 -4.20 -7.44
CA ILE A 210 -10.82 -3.64 -6.08
C ILE A 210 -11.46 -2.24 -6.08
N GLN A 211 -11.16 -1.40 -7.06
CA GLN A 211 -11.77 -0.07 -7.20
C GLN A 211 -13.29 -0.17 -7.38
N ALA A 212 -13.76 -1.07 -8.25
CA ALA A 212 -15.19 -1.30 -8.43
C ALA A 212 -15.85 -1.79 -7.14
N PHE A 213 -15.22 -2.75 -6.46
CA PHE A 213 -15.67 -3.27 -5.17
C PHE A 213 -15.76 -2.16 -4.11
N ALA A 214 -14.73 -1.32 -3.97
CA ALA A 214 -14.71 -0.20 -3.02
C ALA A 214 -15.86 0.78 -3.30
N ARG A 215 -16.09 1.14 -4.57
CA ARG A 215 -17.17 2.06 -4.99
C ARG A 215 -18.57 1.50 -4.70
N ILE A 216 -18.77 0.20 -4.90
CA ILE A 216 -20.05 -0.47 -4.64
C ILE A 216 -20.32 -0.51 -3.13
N ASN A 217 -19.34 -0.95 -2.34
CA ASN A 217 -19.51 -1.13 -0.90
C ASN A 217 -19.60 0.20 -0.12
N ASN A 218 -19.09 1.29 -0.70
CA ASN A 218 -19.14 2.64 -0.14
C ASN A 218 -19.89 3.60 -1.05
N ALA A 219 -21.03 3.18 -1.60
CA ALA A 219 -21.73 3.90 -2.67
C ALA A 219 -22.14 5.34 -2.28
N ALA A 220 -22.58 5.55 -1.04
CA ALA A 220 -22.94 6.89 -0.55
C ALA A 220 -21.73 7.85 -0.53
N LEU A 221 -20.61 7.37 0.01
CA LEU A 221 -19.36 8.13 0.06
C LEU A 221 -18.80 8.37 -1.34
N TRP A 222 -18.80 7.33 -2.19
CA TRP A 222 -18.36 7.42 -3.58
C TRP A 222 -19.18 8.46 -4.37
N LYS A 223 -20.49 8.50 -4.22
CA LYS A 223 -21.38 9.46 -4.93
C LYS A 223 -21.00 10.91 -4.62
N GLY A 224 -20.65 11.22 -3.39
CA GLY A 224 -20.16 12.55 -3.00
C GLY A 224 -18.80 12.90 -3.62
N ILE A 225 -17.90 11.91 -3.70
CA ILE A 225 -16.55 12.06 -4.23
C ILE A 225 -16.55 12.10 -5.76
N GLU A 226 -17.32 11.25 -6.44
CA GLU A 226 -17.36 11.13 -7.91
C GLU A 226 -17.60 12.47 -8.60
N GLN A 227 -18.46 13.31 -8.01
CA GLN A 227 -18.77 14.63 -8.56
C GLN A 227 -17.58 15.59 -8.60
N GLN A 228 -16.56 15.33 -7.77
CA GLN A 228 -15.35 16.16 -7.62
C GLN A 228 -14.15 15.61 -8.39
N ILE A 229 -14.22 14.34 -8.84
CA ILE A 229 -13.13 13.71 -9.57
C ILE A 229 -13.13 14.19 -11.00
N ARG A 230 -11.96 14.66 -11.43
CA ARG A 230 -11.71 15.07 -12.80
C ARG A 230 -11.02 13.96 -13.57
N TYR A 231 -11.72 13.37 -14.53
CA TYR A 231 -11.15 12.39 -15.45
C TYR A 231 -10.61 13.08 -16.69
N VAL A 232 -9.43 12.68 -17.14
CA VAL A 232 -8.84 13.14 -18.39
C VAL A 232 -8.54 11.93 -19.25
N THR A 233 -9.21 11.85 -20.40
CA THR A 233 -9.03 10.77 -21.36
C THR A 233 -8.45 11.34 -22.65
N TYR A 234 -7.40 10.73 -23.17
CA TYR A 234 -6.83 11.05 -24.47
C TYR A 234 -7.20 9.97 -25.48
N ILE A 235 -7.83 10.38 -26.59
CA ILE A 235 -8.06 9.51 -27.73
C ILE A 235 -6.91 9.73 -28.71
N LYS A 236 -6.16 8.69 -29.01
CA LYS A 236 -5.03 8.71 -29.95
C LYS A 236 -5.46 8.15 -31.30
N VAL A 237 -5.03 8.81 -32.38
CA VAL A 237 -5.14 8.32 -33.73
C VAL A 237 -3.75 8.15 -34.28
N PHE A 238 -3.39 6.95 -34.74
CA PHE A 238 -2.02 6.58 -35.13
C PHE A 238 -0.96 6.91 -34.08
N GLY A 239 -1.31 6.70 -32.78
CA GLY A 239 -0.40 6.99 -31.66
C GLY A 239 -0.31 8.47 -31.24
N ILE A 240 -0.86 9.39 -32.01
CA ILE A 240 -0.87 10.83 -31.74
C ILE A 240 -2.13 11.19 -30.93
N PRO A 241 -2.01 11.89 -29.79
CA PRO A 241 -3.17 12.32 -29.01
C PRO A 241 -3.93 13.42 -29.76
N MET A 242 -5.06 13.05 -30.36
CA MET A 242 -5.90 13.95 -31.13
C MET A 242 -6.97 14.64 -30.28
N PHE A 243 -7.57 13.91 -29.36
CA PHE A 243 -8.64 14.42 -28.52
C PHE A 243 -8.28 14.25 -27.04
N LYS A 244 -8.66 15.25 -26.24
CA LYS A 244 -8.61 15.22 -24.79
C LYS A 244 -10.04 15.43 -24.27
N ILE A 245 -10.54 14.45 -23.52
CA ILE A 245 -11.85 14.57 -22.86
C ILE A 245 -11.57 14.82 -21.38
N VAL A 246 -12.11 15.90 -20.86
CA VAL A 246 -12.07 16.23 -19.44
C VAL A 246 -13.47 16.13 -18.87
N SER A 247 -13.69 15.19 -17.96
CA SER A 247 -14.96 14.97 -17.28
C SER A 247 -14.85 15.23 -15.80
N CYS A 248 -15.84 15.93 -15.23
CA CYS A 248 -15.95 16.17 -13.80
C CYS A 248 -17.44 16.12 -13.40
N GLY A 249 -17.82 15.11 -12.65
CA GLY A 249 -19.22 14.86 -12.32
C GLY A 249 -20.05 14.67 -13.57
N GLN A 250 -21.10 15.49 -13.73
CA GLN A 250 -22.00 15.46 -14.88
C GLN A 250 -21.50 16.28 -16.09
N TYR A 251 -20.35 16.94 -15.98
CA TYR A 251 -19.82 17.79 -17.03
C TYR A 251 -18.69 17.10 -17.79
N SER A 252 -18.67 17.23 -19.11
CA SER A 252 -17.58 16.77 -19.96
C SER A 252 -17.25 17.81 -21.01
N LYS A 253 -15.95 18.02 -21.25
CA LYS A 253 -15.43 18.87 -22.33
C LYS A 253 -14.50 18.04 -23.20
N CYS A 254 -14.66 18.14 -24.50
CA CYS A 254 -13.76 17.54 -25.46
C CYS A 254 -12.93 18.63 -26.15
N TYR A 255 -11.63 18.43 -26.22
CA TYR A 255 -10.67 19.33 -26.85
C TYR A 255 -10.01 18.62 -28.03
N LEU A 256 -9.87 19.32 -29.16
CA LEU A 256 -9.02 18.90 -30.25
C LEU A 256 -7.61 19.45 -30.06
N PHE A 257 -6.59 18.60 -30.17
CA PHE A 257 -5.19 18.96 -29.94
C PHE A 257 -4.93 19.69 -28.59
N ASP A 258 -5.67 19.31 -27.56
CA ASP A 258 -5.56 19.85 -26.19
C ASP A 258 -5.86 21.38 -26.04
N ARG A 259 -6.27 22.05 -27.10
CA ARG A 259 -6.44 23.52 -27.11
C ARG A 259 -7.83 24.00 -27.52
N ILE A 260 -8.47 23.35 -28.47
CA ILE A 260 -9.74 23.78 -29.07
C ILE A 260 -10.88 23.01 -28.44
N THR A 261 -11.78 23.66 -27.71
CA THR A 261 -13.00 23.02 -27.21
C THR A 261 -13.95 22.79 -28.37
N ILE A 262 -14.21 21.52 -28.68
CA ILE A 262 -15.14 21.12 -29.77
C ILE A 262 -16.47 20.60 -29.25
N TYR A 263 -16.56 20.24 -27.98
CA TYR A 263 -17.76 19.70 -27.37
C TYR A 263 -17.86 20.04 -25.89
N TYR A 264 -19.06 20.35 -25.45
CA TYR A 264 -19.40 20.55 -24.05
C TYR A 264 -20.74 19.87 -23.74
N SER A 265 -20.81 19.06 -22.70
CA SER A 265 -22.03 18.41 -22.24
C SER A 265 -22.17 18.51 -20.72
N LYS A 266 -23.41 18.66 -20.27
CA LYS A 266 -23.78 18.55 -18.85
C LYS A 266 -24.14 17.12 -18.45
N THR A 267 -24.32 16.24 -19.39
CA THR A 267 -24.66 14.83 -19.16
C THR A 267 -23.43 13.95 -19.32
N LYS A 268 -23.37 12.90 -18.51
CA LYS A 268 -22.32 11.89 -18.59
C LYS A 268 -22.34 11.25 -19.97
N VAL A 269 -21.33 11.46 -20.78
CA VAL A 269 -21.11 10.69 -22.00
C VAL A 269 -20.47 9.38 -21.58
N ILE A 270 -21.22 8.29 -21.62
CA ILE A 270 -20.69 6.92 -21.52
C ILE A 270 -20.30 6.54 -22.96
N ILE A 271 -19.02 6.47 -23.24
CA ILE A 271 -18.48 5.91 -24.48
C ILE A 271 -18.01 4.50 -24.19
#